data_275b820becd04d8136a4d3e07439347d
#
_entry.id   275b820becd04d8136a4d3e07439347d
#
_cell.length_a   1.000
_cell.length_b   1.000
_cell.length_c   1.000
_cell.angle_alpha   90.00
_cell.angle_beta   90.00
_cell.angle_gamma   90.00
#
_symmetry.space_group_name_H-M   'P 1'
#
loop_
_entity.id
_entity.type
_entity.pdbx_description
1 polymer ?
#
loop_
_entity_poly.entity_id
_entity_poly.type
_entity_poly.pdbx_seq_one_letter_code
_entity_poly.pdbx_strand_id
1 'polypeptide(L)'
;MDPATRRRRAALFLFFLIPGLSISSWVTRTPDIRDQLDVSTAQMGIVLFGLSVGSMIGILSSGTLVARFGTRPVMGVATLLVILSMAVIGGGTMLSSAPATTAGLFLFGAGMGGGEVAINIDGADVERITGRTVLPTLHGFFSLGTVVGAAFGILCTAVSWPVQWHLTGMAVVTAVMFVHAFRAIPHAVGKTRADGGSRPDAGAAPTEVRVWKDPRLLLIGGVILAMALAEGSANDWLPLLMVDGHGMDPALGSAVYTGFAAAMTIGRFAGGLLIDRLGRAPVVRASAVCATLGIAVVVFADSAVLAGAAVLLWGLGASLGFPVTLSAAGDSGPDSAARVSLVAMIGYVAFLVGPPCLGFLGEHYGLRVAMIVVLAFTAVAIVLAPAVGRRPATASPATEPAARP
;
A
#
# COMPACT_ATOMS: atom_id res chain seq x y z
N MET A 1 -22.88 18.06 -12.76
CA MET A 1 -22.32 16.72 -13.09
C MET A 1 -23.40 15.95 -13.83
N ASP A 2 -23.10 15.50 -15.04
CA ASP A 2 -24.03 14.70 -15.84
C ASP A 2 -24.25 13.30 -15.23
N PRO A 3 -25.34 12.60 -15.58
CA PRO A 3 -25.66 11.29 -15.01
C PRO A 3 -24.61 10.20 -15.29
N ALA A 4 -23.92 10.24 -16.43
CA ALA A 4 -22.90 9.24 -16.79
C ALA A 4 -21.65 9.41 -15.92
N THR A 5 -21.14 10.63 -15.76
CA THR A 5 -20.01 10.95 -14.89
C THR A 5 -20.33 10.63 -13.43
N ARG A 6 -21.58 10.85 -12.97
CA ARG A 6 -21.99 10.46 -11.61
C ARG A 6 -21.98 8.95 -11.41
N ARG A 7 -22.46 8.17 -12.38
CA ARG A 7 -22.42 6.70 -12.34
C ARG A 7 -20.97 6.17 -12.36
N ARG A 8 -20.11 6.75 -13.21
CA ARG A 8 -18.69 6.41 -13.29
C ARG A 8 -17.99 6.65 -11.95
N ARG A 9 -18.21 7.83 -11.33
CA ARG A 9 -17.66 8.13 -10.01
C ARG A 9 -18.11 7.13 -8.93
N ALA A 10 -19.41 6.79 -8.90
CA ALA A 10 -19.93 5.78 -7.98
C ALA A 10 -19.31 4.39 -8.22
N ALA A 11 -19.08 4.02 -9.47
CA ALA A 11 -18.38 2.79 -9.81
C ALA A 11 -16.92 2.77 -9.31
N LEU A 12 -16.20 3.89 -9.42
CA LEU A 12 -14.84 4.01 -8.91
C LEU A 12 -14.79 3.84 -7.37
N PHE A 13 -15.79 4.30 -6.63
CA PHE A 13 -15.89 4.00 -5.19
C PHE A 13 -15.95 2.49 -4.93
N LEU A 14 -16.69 1.74 -5.72
CA LEU A 14 -16.75 0.28 -5.60
C LEU A 14 -15.43 -0.37 -5.99
N PHE A 15 -14.74 0.12 -7.03
CA PHE A 15 -13.43 -0.38 -7.44
C PHE A 15 -12.35 -0.18 -6.37
N PHE A 16 -12.45 0.84 -5.52
CA PHE A 16 -11.58 1.02 -4.35
C PHE A 16 -12.05 0.21 -3.14
N LEU A 17 -13.35 0.04 -2.95
CA LEU A 17 -13.92 -0.71 -1.84
C LEU A 17 -13.61 -2.21 -1.95
N ILE A 18 -13.70 -2.79 -3.16
CA ILE A 18 -13.44 -4.22 -3.42
C ILE A 18 -12.07 -4.68 -2.90
N PRO A 19 -10.94 -4.09 -3.32
CA PRO A 19 -9.63 -4.52 -2.83
C PRO A 19 -9.45 -4.28 -1.33
N GLY A 20 -10.06 -3.23 -0.76
CA GLY A 20 -10.06 -2.99 0.69
C GLY A 20 -10.77 -4.10 1.47
N LEU A 21 -11.96 -4.50 1.04
CA LEU A 21 -12.70 -5.65 1.59
C LEU A 21 -11.88 -6.94 1.48
N SER A 22 -11.28 -7.17 0.33
CA SER A 22 -10.59 -8.42 0.02
C SER A 22 -9.29 -8.57 0.81
N ILE A 23 -8.45 -7.52 0.90
CA ILE A 23 -7.18 -7.61 1.62
C ILE A 23 -7.39 -7.89 3.10
N SER A 24 -8.28 -7.17 3.75
CA SER A 24 -8.52 -7.35 5.17
C SER A 24 -9.19 -8.69 5.50
N SER A 25 -9.98 -9.24 4.58
CA SER A 25 -10.61 -10.55 4.76
C SER A 25 -9.60 -11.68 4.86
N TRP A 26 -8.55 -11.72 4.06
CA TRP A 26 -7.53 -12.77 4.19
C TRP A 26 -6.49 -12.43 5.26
N VAL A 27 -6.11 -11.14 5.43
CA VAL A 27 -5.12 -10.73 6.45
C VAL A 27 -5.59 -11.08 7.86
N THR A 28 -6.85 -10.83 8.20
CA THR A 28 -7.42 -11.20 9.51
C THR A 28 -7.49 -12.71 9.73
N ARG A 29 -7.39 -13.52 8.67
CA ARG A 29 -7.38 -14.99 8.72
C ARG A 29 -5.98 -15.59 8.59
N THR A 30 -4.91 -14.76 8.57
CA THR A 30 -3.53 -15.24 8.42
C THR A 30 -3.14 -16.30 9.47
N PRO A 31 -3.49 -16.17 10.77
CA PRO A 31 -3.22 -17.23 11.74
C PRO A 31 -3.92 -18.55 11.37
N ASP A 32 -5.22 -18.50 11.05
CA ASP A 32 -6.00 -19.69 10.66
C ASP A 32 -5.46 -20.32 9.38
N ILE A 33 -5.02 -19.50 8.40
CA ILE A 33 -4.44 -19.97 7.14
C ILE A 33 -3.14 -20.72 7.41
N ARG A 34 -2.23 -20.14 8.21
CA ARG A 34 -0.98 -20.79 8.59
C ARG A 34 -1.21 -22.13 9.26
N ASP A 35 -2.12 -22.15 10.24
CA ASP A 35 -2.41 -23.36 11.03
C ASP A 35 -3.05 -24.47 10.17
N GLN A 36 -3.97 -24.10 9.25
CA GLN A 36 -4.55 -25.08 8.31
C GLN A 36 -3.58 -25.58 7.26
N LEU A 37 -2.60 -24.78 6.87
CA LEU A 37 -1.52 -25.18 5.96
C LEU A 37 -0.46 -26.04 6.66
N ASP A 38 -0.42 -26.04 7.99
CA ASP A 38 0.59 -26.70 8.83
C ASP A 38 2.03 -26.28 8.42
N VAL A 39 2.21 -24.97 8.23
CA VAL A 39 3.48 -24.39 7.79
C VAL A 39 4.17 -23.62 8.92
N SER A 40 5.50 -23.64 8.92
CA SER A 40 6.30 -22.84 9.83
C SER A 40 6.21 -21.34 9.50
N THR A 41 6.71 -20.50 10.40
CA THR A 41 6.76 -19.05 10.19
C THR A 41 7.61 -18.67 8.95
N ALA A 42 8.74 -19.35 8.73
CA ALA A 42 9.56 -19.15 7.54
C ALA A 42 8.82 -19.55 6.26
N GLN A 43 8.13 -20.69 6.27
CA GLN A 43 7.33 -21.15 5.14
C GLN A 43 6.17 -20.21 4.87
N MET A 44 5.51 -19.67 5.92
CA MET A 44 4.47 -18.65 5.76
C MET A 44 5.03 -17.37 5.12
N GLY A 45 6.26 -16.97 5.44
CA GLY A 45 6.94 -15.87 4.76
C GLY A 45 7.09 -16.10 3.25
N ILE A 46 7.37 -17.35 2.82
CA ILE A 46 7.43 -17.72 1.40
C ILE A 46 6.02 -17.69 0.77
N VAL A 47 5.01 -18.13 1.49
CA VAL A 47 3.61 -18.05 1.03
C VAL A 47 3.21 -16.58 0.79
N LEU A 48 3.51 -15.69 1.73
CA LEU A 48 3.25 -14.26 1.62
C LEU A 48 4.10 -13.59 0.53
N PHE A 49 5.29 -14.09 0.24
CA PHE A 49 6.13 -13.60 -0.86
C PHE A 49 5.43 -13.67 -2.22
N GLY A 50 4.52 -14.62 -2.42
CA GLY A 50 3.68 -14.68 -3.61
C GLY A 50 2.92 -13.38 -3.87
N LEU A 51 2.32 -12.79 -2.81
CA LEU A 51 1.64 -11.48 -2.87
C LEU A 51 2.57 -10.38 -3.38
N SER A 52 3.77 -10.31 -2.82
CA SER A 52 4.76 -9.27 -3.14
C SER A 52 5.22 -9.36 -4.59
N VAL A 53 5.53 -10.56 -5.08
CA VAL A 53 5.94 -10.80 -6.47
C VAL A 53 4.79 -10.43 -7.41
N GLY A 54 3.58 -10.85 -7.11
CA GLY A 54 2.39 -10.49 -7.88
C GLY A 54 2.18 -8.98 -7.97
N SER A 55 2.26 -8.28 -6.83
CA SER A 55 2.10 -6.82 -6.76
C SER A 55 3.15 -6.09 -7.59
N MET A 56 4.40 -6.50 -7.50
CA MET A 56 5.49 -5.93 -8.28
C MET A 56 5.24 -6.07 -9.78
N ILE A 57 4.87 -7.27 -10.25
CA ILE A 57 4.56 -7.52 -11.66
C ILE A 57 3.34 -6.71 -12.09
N GLY A 58 2.30 -6.65 -11.26
CA GLY A 58 1.09 -5.87 -11.51
C GLY A 58 1.38 -4.39 -11.72
N ILE A 59 2.10 -3.78 -10.78
CA ILE A 59 2.46 -2.35 -10.83
C ILE A 59 3.34 -2.04 -12.05
N LEU A 60 4.41 -2.81 -12.27
CA LEU A 60 5.35 -2.56 -13.37
C LEU A 60 4.71 -2.72 -14.75
N SER A 61 3.76 -3.64 -14.91
CA SER A 61 3.06 -3.87 -16.17
C SER A 61 1.91 -2.90 -16.42
N SER A 62 1.30 -2.36 -15.36
CA SER A 62 0.04 -1.62 -15.43
C SER A 62 0.09 -0.41 -16.37
N GLY A 63 1.13 0.42 -16.28
CA GLY A 63 1.28 1.61 -17.14
C GLY A 63 1.27 1.27 -18.63
N THR A 64 2.04 0.24 -19.03
CA THR A 64 2.10 -0.25 -20.42
C THR A 64 0.77 -0.84 -20.87
N LEU A 65 0.11 -1.62 -20.00
CA LEU A 65 -1.19 -2.22 -20.28
C LEU A 65 -2.27 -1.15 -20.44
N VAL A 66 -2.29 -0.14 -19.59
CA VAL A 66 -3.25 0.99 -19.69
C VAL A 66 -3.00 1.80 -20.96
N ALA A 67 -1.74 2.11 -21.29
CA ALA A 67 -1.42 2.83 -22.52
C ALA A 67 -1.89 2.07 -23.78
N ARG A 68 -1.79 0.74 -23.78
CA ARG A 68 -2.17 -0.12 -24.92
C ARG A 68 -3.67 -0.39 -24.99
N PHE A 69 -4.30 -0.71 -23.86
CA PHE A 69 -5.67 -1.24 -23.82
C PHE A 69 -6.68 -0.24 -23.23
N GLY A 70 -6.23 0.77 -22.50
CA GLY A 70 -7.06 1.69 -21.72
C GLY A 70 -7.31 1.21 -20.30
N THR A 71 -7.89 2.08 -19.46
CA THR A 71 -8.12 1.78 -18.03
C THR A 71 -9.14 0.66 -17.83
N ARG A 72 -10.25 0.64 -18.59
CA ARG A 72 -11.35 -0.31 -18.37
C ARG A 72 -10.95 -1.79 -18.44
N PRO A 73 -10.27 -2.31 -19.50
CA PRO A 73 -9.88 -3.72 -19.52
C PRO A 73 -8.86 -4.06 -18.43
N VAL A 74 -7.93 -3.13 -18.12
CA VAL A 74 -6.94 -3.34 -17.06
C VAL A 74 -7.61 -3.42 -15.70
N MET A 75 -8.51 -2.49 -15.37
CA MET A 75 -9.32 -2.54 -14.14
C MET A 75 -10.16 -3.82 -14.08
N GLY A 76 -10.75 -4.24 -15.21
CA GLY A 76 -11.56 -5.44 -15.28
C GLY A 76 -10.76 -6.70 -14.94
N VAL A 77 -9.63 -6.92 -15.62
CA VAL A 77 -8.76 -8.09 -15.38
C VAL A 77 -8.18 -8.04 -13.96
N ALA A 78 -7.69 -6.89 -13.53
CA ALA A 78 -7.11 -6.72 -12.21
C ALA A 78 -8.10 -7.06 -11.09
N THR A 79 -9.34 -6.58 -11.18
CA THR A 79 -10.37 -6.88 -10.19
C THR A 79 -10.80 -8.35 -10.24
N LEU A 80 -10.88 -8.95 -11.44
CA LEU A 80 -11.15 -10.39 -11.56
C LEU A 80 -10.02 -11.23 -10.93
N LEU A 81 -8.76 -10.82 -11.05
CA LEU A 81 -7.65 -11.48 -10.36
C LEU A 81 -7.81 -11.41 -8.84
N VAL A 82 -8.20 -10.25 -8.29
CA VAL A 82 -8.49 -10.10 -6.85
C VAL A 82 -9.66 -11.01 -6.42
N ILE A 83 -10.74 -11.07 -7.19
CA ILE A 83 -11.89 -11.91 -6.86
C ILE A 83 -11.53 -13.40 -6.91
N LEU A 84 -10.87 -13.83 -8.00
CA LEU A 84 -10.42 -15.22 -8.18
C LEU A 84 -9.45 -15.64 -7.09
N SER A 85 -8.54 -14.75 -6.71
CA SER A 85 -7.54 -15.02 -5.67
C SER A 85 -8.17 -15.44 -4.35
N MET A 86 -9.28 -14.79 -3.95
CA MET A 86 -9.99 -15.13 -2.71
C MET A 86 -10.47 -16.59 -2.71
N ALA A 87 -11.02 -17.06 -3.83
CA ALA A 87 -11.44 -18.43 -3.99
C ALA A 87 -10.24 -19.40 -4.01
N VAL A 88 -9.13 -19.00 -4.67
CA VAL A 88 -7.90 -19.82 -4.75
C VAL A 88 -7.22 -19.92 -3.38
N ILE A 89 -7.12 -18.82 -2.61
CA ILE A 89 -6.58 -18.83 -1.25
C ILE A 89 -7.45 -19.74 -0.36
N GLY A 90 -8.76 -19.55 -0.38
CA GLY A 90 -9.69 -20.38 0.41
C GLY A 90 -9.63 -21.87 0.04
N GLY A 91 -9.58 -22.19 -1.26
CA GLY A 91 -9.43 -23.56 -1.76
C GLY A 91 -8.06 -24.16 -1.42
N GLY A 92 -6.97 -23.39 -1.58
CA GLY A 92 -5.62 -23.81 -1.21
C GLY A 92 -5.51 -24.13 0.28
N THR A 93 -6.10 -23.29 1.12
CA THR A 93 -6.16 -23.51 2.58
C THR A 93 -6.96 -24.77 2.91
N MET A 94 -8.12 -24.98 2.28
CA MET A 94 -8.95 -26.17 2.47
C MET A 94 -8.21 -27.47 2.10
N LEU A 95 -7.36 -27.43 1.09
CA LEU A 95 -6.55 -28.55 0.61
C LEU A 95 -5.20 -28.67 1.34
N SER A 96 -4.93 -27.84 2.35
CA SER A 96 -3.63 -27.72 3.04
C SER A 96 -2.47 -27.58 2.06
N SER A 97 -2.68 -26.82 0.96
CA SER A 97 -1.74 -26.65 -0.14
C SER A 97 -1.09 -25.27 -0.10
N ALA A 98 0.11 -25.17 0.48
CA ALA A 98 0.89 -23.94 0.47
C ALA A 98 1.16 -23.41 -0.95
N PRO A 99 1.52 -24.21 -1.98
CA PRO A 99 1.68 -23.72 -3.35
C PRO A 99 0.40 -23.11 -3.94
N ALA A 100 -0.78 -23.70 -3.69
CA ALA A 100 -2.04 -23.16 -4.17
C ALA A 100 -2.38 -21.83 -3.47
N THR A 101 -2.16 -21.74 -2.17
CA THR A 101 -2.35 -20.49 -1.39
C THR A 101 -1.39 -19.41 -1.87
N THR A 102 -0.11 -19.73 -2.11
CA THR A 102 0.88 -18.82 -2.69
C THR A 102 0.45 -18.31 -4.07
N ALA A 103 -0.05 -19.20 -4.94
CA ALA A 103 -0.59 -18.81 -6.23
C ALA A 103 -1.80 -17.87 -6.11
N GLY A 104 -2.68 -18.13 -5.14
CA GLY A 104 -3.79 -17.23 -4.81
C GLY A 104 -3.31 -15.86 -4.37
N LEU A 105 -2.33 -15.78 -3.46
CA LEU A 105 -1.74 -14.50 -3.03
C LEU A 105 -1.01 -13.78 -4.17
N PHE A 106 -0.33 -14.51 -5.06
CA PHE A 106 0.26 -13.94 -6.26
C PHE A 106 -0.79 -13.29 -7.17
N LEU A 107 -1.91 -13.96 -7.42
CA LEU A 107 -3.03 -13.40 -8.19
C LEU A 107 -3.60 -12.15 -7.51
N PHE A 108 -3.73 -12.20 -6.18
CA PHE A 108 -4.18 -11.06 -5.39
C PHE A 108 -3.25 -9.85 -5.60
N GLY A 109 -1.96 -10.06 -5.42
CA GLY A 109 -0.95 -9.01 -5.59
C GLY A 109 -0.95 -8.44 -7.02
N ALA A 110 -0.98 -9.30 -8.04
CA ALA A 110 -1.01 -8.88 -9.44
C ALA A 110 -2.28 -8.05 -9.76
N GLY A 111 -3.42 -8.45 -9.20
CA GLY A 111 -4.66 -7.70 -9.31
C GLY A 111 -4.61 -6.36 -8.59
N MET A 112 -4.13 -6.33 -7.35
CA MET A 112 -3.98 -5.09 -6.58
C MET A 112 -3.07 -4.09 -7.28
N GLY A 113 -1.82 -4.50 -7.58
CA GLY A 113 -0.82 -3.61 -8.18
C GLY A 113 -1.22 -3.14 -9.59
N GLY A 114 -1.76 -4.06 -10.41
CA GLY A 114 -2.24 -3.73 -11.76
C GLY A 114 -3.46 -2.82 -11.76
N GLY A 115 -4.37 -3.04 -10.82
CA GLY A 115 -5.61 -2.27 -10.68
C GLY A 115 -5.40 -0.86 -10.15
N GLU A 116 -4.54 -0.70 -9.15
CA GLU A 116 -4.29 0.59 -8.49
C GLU A 116 -3.94 1.69 -9.49
N VAL A 117 -2.98 1.45 -10.37
CA VAL A 117 -2.56 2.45 -11.38
C VAL A 117 -3.72 2.79 -12.33
N ALA A 118 -4.44 1.78 -12.83
CA ALA A 118 -5.54 1.98 -13.76
C ALA A 118 -6.71 2.76 -13.14
N ILE A 119 -7.07 2.43 -11.90
CA ILE A 119 -8.16 3.09 -11.16
C ILE A 119 -7.79 4.54 -10.84
N ASN A 120 -6.54 4.81 -10.46
CA ASN A 120 -6.06 6.17 -10.20
C ASN A 120 -6.07 7.04 -11.46
N ILE A 121 -5.69 6.49 -12.63
CA ILE A 121 -5.78 7.21 -13.93
C ILE A 121 -7.24 7.54 -14.25
N ASP A 122 -8.17 6.60 -14.06
CA ASP A 122 -9.60 6.83 -14.31
C ASP A 122 -10.19 7.85 -13.32
N GLY A 123 -9.78 7.81 -12.05
CA GLY A 123 -10.13 8.77 -11.02
C GLY A 123 -9.66 10.19 -11.33
N ALA A 124 -8.40 10.34 -11.78
CA ALA A 124 -7.84 11.62 -12.20
C ALA A 124 -8.57 12.21 -13.42
N ASP A 125 -9.01 11.36 -14.35
CA ASP A 125 -9.84 11.83 -15.48
C ASP A 125 -11.21 12.37 -15.01
N VAL A 126 -11.82 11.70 -14.02
CA VAL A 126 -13.07 12.22 -13.40
C VAL A 126 -12.83 13.55 -12.68
N GLU A 127 -11.72 13.73 -11.98
CA GLU A 127 -11.33 15.02 -11.39
C GLU A 127 -11.21 16.10 -12.44
N ARG A 128 -10.52 15.82 -13.56
CA ARG A 128 -10.35 16.75 -14.67
C ARG A 128 -11.70 17.16 -15.30
N ILE A 129 -12.62 16.22 -15.49
CA ILE A 129 -13.96 16.48 -16.06
C ILE A 129 -14.83 17.30 -15.10
N THR A 130 -14.74 17.02 -13.80
CA THR A 130 -15.65 17.62 -12.81
C THR A 130 -15.12 18.90 -12.17
N GLY A 131 -13.79 19.17 -12.27
CA GLY A 131 -13.12 20.24 -11.53
C GLY A 131 -13.17 20.07 -10.02
N ARG A 132 -13.43 18.87 -9.51
CA ARG A 132 -13.56 18.56 -8.08
C ARG A 132 -12.62 17.45 -7.69
N THR A 133 -11.98 17.58 -6.56
CA THR A 133 -11.10 16.56 -5.97
C THR A 133 -11.91 15.30 -5.62
N VAL A 134 -11.55 14.17 -6.19
CA VAL A 134 -12.23 12.87 -6.03
C VAL A 134 -11.29 11.79 -5.48
N LEU A 135 -10.01 11.80 -5.88
CA LEU A 135 -9.01 10.77 -5.51
C LEU A 135 -8.90 10.52 -4.00
N PRO A 136 -8.84 11.54 -3.10
CA PRO A 136 -8.79 11.26 -1.67
C PRO A 136 -10.02 10.50 -1.17
N THR A 137 -11.21 10.83 -1.72
CA THR A 137 -12.45 10.12 -1.36
C THR A 137 -12.43 8.68 -1.86
N LEU A 138 -11.86 8.42 -3.05
CA LEU A 138 -11.68 7.06 -3.58
C LEU A 138 -10.80 6.22 -2.64
N HIS A 139 -9.65 6.75 -2.23
CA HIS A 139 -8.79 6.08 -1.24
C HIS A 139 -9.47 5.90 0.13
N GLY A 140 -10.37 6.83 0.50
CA GLY A 140 -11.24 6.68 1.67
C GLY A 140 -12.14 5.44 1.58
N PHE A 141 -12.68 5.11 0.40
CA PHE A 141 -13.46 3.90 0.18
C PHE A 141 -12.62 2.62 0.27
N PHE A 142 -11.36 2.64 -0.14
CA PHE A 142 -10.43 1.54 0.13
C PHE A 142 -10.28 1.31 1.65
N SER A 143 -10.02 2.37 2.40
CA SER A 143 -9.92 2.29 3.87
C SER A 143 -11.22 1.83 4.53
N LEU A 144 -12.37 2.29 4.06
CA LEU A 144 -13.68 1.80 4.51
C LEU A 144 -13.83 0.31 4.25
N GLY A 145 -13.45 -0.15 3.05
CA GLY A 145 -13.44 -1.56 2.70
C GLY A 145 -12.55 -2.38 3.63
N THR A 146 -11.36 -1.87 3.95
CA THR A 146 -10.43 -2.52 4.89
C THR A 146 -11.06 -2.67 6.28
N VAL A 147 -11.67 -1.62 6.80
CA VAL A 147 -12.33 -1.67 8.13
C VAL A 147 -13.51 -2.64 8.13
N VAL A 148 -14.39 -2.57 7.12
CA VAL A 148 -15.57 -3.45 7.02
C VAL A 148 -15.16 -4.92 6.84
N GLY A 149 -14.22 -5.19 5.94
CA GLY A 149 -13.73 -6.56 5.71
C GLY A 149 -13.02 -7.14 6.93
N ALA A 150 -12.23 -6.31 7.64
CA ALA A 150 -11.57 -6.73 8.88
C ALA A 150 -12.59 -7.03 9.99
N ALA A 151 -13.59 -6.17 10.20
CA ALA A 151 -14.66 -6.40 11.18
C ALA A 151 -15.41 -7.70 10.90
N PHE A 152 -15.71 -7.97 9.61
CA PHE A 152 -16.32 -9.24 9.21
C PHE A 152 -15.37 -10.44 9.42
N GLY A 153 -14.07 -10.27 9.12
CA GLY A 153 -13.06 -11.30 9.38
C GLY A 153 -12.93 -11.66 10.86
N ILE A 154 -12.93 -10.65 11.75
CA ILE A 154 -12.93 -10.86 13.20
C ILE A 154 -14.15 -11.68 13.62
N LEU A 155 -15.34 -11.31 13.13
CA LEU A 155 -16.57 -12.04 13.44
C LEU A 155 -16.47 -13.50 12.99
N CYS A 156 -16.00 -13.75 11.77
CA CYS A 156 -15.79 -15.10 11.25
C CYS A 156 -14.79 -15.90 12.10
N THR A 157 -13.71 -15.29 12.57
CA THR A 157 -12.72 -15.93 13.45
C THR A 157 -13.34 -16.23 14.82
N ALA A 158 -14.06 -15.28 15.43
CA ALA A 158 -14.68 -15.44 16.73
C ALA A 158 -15.72 -16.58 16.78
N VAL A 159 -16.43 -16.83 15.67
CA VAL A 159 -17.38 -17.94 15.56
C VAL A 159 -16.78 -19.20 14.92
N SER A 160 -15.46 -19.24 14.76
CA SER A 160 -14.72 -20.35 14.14
C SER A 160 -15.26 -20.73 12.75
N TRP A 161 -15.73 -19.75 11.97
CA TRP A 161 -16.20 -19.99 10.61
C TRP A 161 -15.01 -20.39 9.71
N PRO A 162 -15.12 -21.50 8.92
CA PRO A 162 -14.02 -21.97 8.09
C PRO A 162 -13.54 -20.91 7.09
N VAL A 163 -12.21 -20.80 6.94
CA VAL A 163 -11.53 -19.80 6.08
C VAL A 163 -12.06 -19.82 4.65
N GLN A 164 -12.21 -21.03 4.08
CA GLN A 164 -12.65 -21.20 2.69
C GLN A 164 -14.04 -20.63 2.43
N TRP A 165 -14.97 -20.76 3.37
CA TRP A 165 -16.32 -20.22 3.20
C TRP A 165 -16.36 -18.71 3.38
N HIS A 166 -15.55 -18.16 4.30
CA HIS A 166 -15.40 -16.71 4.44
C HIS A 166 -14.86 -16.10 3.14
N LEU A 167 -13.72 -16.61 2.64
CA LEU A 167 -13.08 -16.05 1.46
C LEU A 167 -13.90 -16.25 0.18
N THR A 168 -14.54 -17.42 0.01
CA THR A 168 -15.44 -17.66 -1.12
C THR A 168 -16.67 -16.77 -1.07
N GLY A 169 -17.27 -16.58 0.11
CA GLY A 169 -18.39 -15.66 0.31
C GLY A 169 -18.01 -14.23 -0.06
N MET A 170 -16.80 -13.78 0.36
CA MET A 170 -16.29 -12.47 -0.01
C MET A 170 -16.01 -12.37 -1.52
N ALA A 171 -15.51 -13.42 -2.17
CA ALA A 171 -15.36 -13.47 -3.63
C ALA A 171 -16.70 -13.26 -4.35
N VAL A 172 -17.77 -13.89 -3.87
CA VAL A 172 -19.14 -13.72 -4.43
C VAL A 172 -19.62 -12.28 -4.23
N VAL A 173 -19.50 -11.71 -3.03
CA VAL A 173 -19.91 -10.33 -2.75
C VAL A 173 -19.16 -9.34 -3.66
N THR A 174 -17.83 -9.46 -3.74
CA THR A 174 -17.01 -8.59 -4.56
C THR A 174 -17.24 -8.80 -6.06
N ALA A 175 -17.58 -10.01 -6.51
CA ALA A 175 -17.99 -10.28 -7.89
C ALA A 175 -19.30 -9.56 -8.26
N VAL A 176 -20.29 -9.57 -7.39
CA VAL A 176 -21.55 -8.85 -7.60
C VAL A 176 -21.28 -7.34 -7.69
N MET A 177 -20.48 -6.81 -6.76
CA MET A 177 -20.07 -5.38 -6.78
C MET A 177 -19.32 -5.03 -8.07
N PHE A 178 -18.41 -5.90 -8.51
CA PHE A 178 -17.65 -5.73 -9.74
C PHE A 178 -18.56 -5.68 -10.98
N VAL A 179 -19.48 -6.62 -11.15
CA VAL A 179 -20.41 -6.66 -12.29
C VAL A 179 -21.23 -5.38 -12.36
N HIS A 180 -21.67 -4.86 -11.20
CA HIS A 180 -22.41 -3.59 -11.14
C HIS A 180 -21.54 -2.40 -11.53
N ALA A 181 -20.32 -2.30 -10.97
CA ALA A 181 -19.40 -1.18 -11.19
C ALA A 181 -18.84 -1.16 -12.62
N PHE A 182 -18.49 -2.32 -13.18
CA PHE A 182 -17.81 -2.42 -14.47
C PHE A 182 -18.61 -1.87 -15.65
N ARG A 183 -19.95 -1.91 -15.56
CA ARG A 183 -20.86 -1.38 -16.59
C ARG A 183 -20.77 0.13 -16.75
N ALA A 184 -20.30 0.86 -15.73
CA ALA A 184 -20.25 2.32 -15.73
C ALA A 184 -18.89 2.90 -16.15
N ILE A 185 -17.86 2.04 -16.38
CA ILE A 185 -16.51 2.49 -16.78
C ILE A 185 -16.42 2.64 -18.30
N PRO A 186 -15.99 3.80 -18.83
CA PRO A 186 -15.88 4.05 -20.26
C PRO A 186 -14.70 3.30 -20.90
N HIS A 187 -14.75 3.07 -22.24
CA HIS A 187 -13.81 2.21 -22.95
C HIS A 187 -12.46 2.85 -23.32
N ALA A 188 -12.37 4.19 -23.38
CA ALA A 188 -11.26 4.87 -24.08
C ALA A 188 -10.28 5.65 -23.16
N VAL A 189 -10.46 5.60 -21.84
CA VAL A 189 -9.64 6.38 -20.91
C VAL A 189 -8.24 5.77 -20.80
N GLY A 190 -7.21 6.63 -20.79
CA GLY A 190 -5.81 6.24 -20.61
C GLY A 190 -5.13 5.59 -21.83
N LYS A 191 -5.88 5.34 -22.91
CA LYS A 191 -5.30 4.75 -24.13
C LYS A 191 -4.51 5.79 -24.93
N THR A 192 -3.25 5.47 -25.24
CA THR A 192 -2.46 6.30 -26.14
C THR A 192 -3.03 6.17 -27.56
N ARG A 193 -3.49 7.32 -28.14
CA ARG A 193 -3.94 7.31 -29.54
C ARG A 193 -2.78 7.00 -30.44
N ALA A 194 -2.97 6.08 -31.38
CA ALA A 194 -2.00 5.76 -32.45
C ALA A 194 -1.83 6.90 -33.46
N ASP A 195 -2.67 7.93 -33.38
CA ASP A 195 -2.60 9.10 -34.25
C ASP A 195 -1.50 10.03 -33.74
N GLY A 196 -0.46 10.20 -34.56
CA GLY A 196 0.68 11.12 -34.57
C GLY A 196 0.67 12.45 -33.81
N GLY A 197 0.11 12.50 -32.63
CA GLY A 197 0.15 13.64 -31.72
C GLY A 197 1.37 13.55 -30.81
N SER A 198 2.40 14.26 -31.22
CA SER A 198 3.58 14.75 -30.47
C SER A 198 4.05 13.81 -29.35
N ARG A 199 5.01 12.95 -29.65
CA ARG A 199 6.05 12.65 -28.68
C ARG A 199 6.49 14.01 -28.12
N PRO A 200 6.59 14.19 -26.80
CA PRO A 200 7.32 15.33 -26.27
C PRO A 200 8.65 15.33 -26.99
N ASP A 201 9.05 16.48 -27.51
CA ASP A 201 10.20 16.70 -28.36
C ASP A 201 11.34 15.70 -28.11
N ALA A 202 11.55 14.79 -29.05
CA ALA A 202 12.74 13.94 -29.13
C ALA A 202 13.97 14.76 -29.60
N GLY A 203 13.95 16.08 -29.40
CA GLY A 203 14.98 17.03 -29.82
C GLY A 203 15.93 17.51 -28.73
N ALA A 204 15.62 17.27 -27.44
CA ALA A 204 16.62 17.37 -26.41
C ALA A 204 17.16 15.95 -26.15
N ALA A 205 18.42 15.69 -26.48
CA ALA A 205 19.13 14.53 -25.99
C ALA A 205 18.84 14.43 -24.49
N PRO A 206 18.34 13.28 -23.95
CA PRO A 206 18.13 13.18 -22.53
C PRO A 206 19.51 13.41 -21.91
N THR A 207 19.72 14.56 -21.29
CA THR A 207 20.78 14.66 -20.30
C THR A 207 20.38 13.59 -19.31
N GLU A 208 21.00 12.40 -19.40
CA GLU A 208 20.80 11.32 -18.43
C GLU A 208 21.19 11.89 -17.08
N VAL A 209 20.25 12.59 -16.46
CA VAL A 209 20.36 12.95 -15.06
C VAL A 209 20.35 11.61 -14.35
N ARG A 210 21.55 11.15 -13.99
CA ARG A 210 21.73 9.91 -13.25
C ARG A 210 21.12 10.10 -11.86
N VAL A 211 19.76 10.09 -11.82
CA VAL A 211 18.95 10.32 -10.60
C VAL A 211 19.41 9.45 -9.43
N TRP A 212 19.92 8.25 -9.71
CA TRP A 212 20.48 7.35 -8.72
C TRP A 212 21.79 7.83 -8.08
N LYS A 213 22.42 8.90 -8.61
CA LYS A 213 23.61 9.55 -8.01
C LYS A 213 23.26 10.75 -7.13
N ASP A 214 22.00 11.16 -7.07
CA ASP A 214 21.57 12.24 -6.19
C ASP A 214 21.48 11.73 -4.74
N PRO A 215 22.42 12.14 -3.83
CA PRO A 215 22.47 11.64 -2.48
C PRO A 215 21.21 11.97 -1.68
N ARG A 216 20.58 13.13 -1.96
CA ARG A 216 19.33 13.49 -1.32
C ARG A 216 18.20 12.57 -1.73
N LEU A 217 18.12 12.21 -3.02
CA LEU A 217 17.10 11.29 -3.51
C LEU A 217 17.27 9.89 -2.90
N LEU A 218 18.51 9.44 -2.67
CA LEU A 218 18.80 8.19 -1.97
C LEU A 218 18.40 8.26 -0.49
N LEU A 219 18.60 9.40 0.19
CA LEU A 219 18.11 9.59 1.57
C LEU A 219 16.57 9.55 1.63
N ILE A 220 15.88 10.18 0.66
CA ILE A 220 14.43 10.08 0.49
C ILE A 220 14.04 8.62 0.24
N GLY A 221 14.81 7.88 -0.58
CA GLY A 221 14.67 6.45 -0.79
C GLY A 221 14.81 5.62 0.50
N GLY A 222 15.75 5.98 1.38
CA GLY A 222 15.90 5.36 2.68
C GLY A 222 14.69 5.56 3.60
N VAL A 223 14.08 6.74 3.56
CA VAL A 223 12.85 7.01 4.33
C VAL A 223 11.69 6.17 3.82
N ILE A 224 11.45 6.12 2.50
CA ILE A 224 10.34 5.33 1.96
C ILE A 224 10.53 3.84 2.21
N LEU A 225 11.76 3.33 2.09
CA LEU A 225 12.08 1.93 2.38
C LEU A 225 11.70 1.56 3.82
N ALA A 226 12.11 2.39 4.78
CA ALA A 226 11.83 2.16 6.20
C ALA A 226 10.33 2.22 6.52
N MET A 227 9.62 3.22 5.98
CA MET A 227 8.20 3.41 6.24
C MET A 227 7.34 2.37 5.51
N ALA A 228 7.73 1.97 4.30
CA ALA A 228 7.10 0.88 3.56
C ALA A 228 7.29 -0.47 4.27
N LEU A 229 8.49 -0.71 4.84
CA LEU A 229 8.75 -1.90 5.64
C LEU A 229 7.88 -1.92 6.89
N ALA A 230 7.69 -0.79 7.56
CA ALA A 230 6.82 -0.68 8.74
C ALA A 230 5.34 -0.96 8.39
N GLU A 231 4.83 -0.43 7.29
CA GLU A 231 3.46 -0.68 6.81
C GLU A 231 3.29 -2.13 6.36
N GLY A 232 4.22 -2.63 5.53
CA GLY A 232 4.18 -3.99 4.99
C GLY A 232 4.26 -5.06 6.09
N SER A 233 5.15 -4.86 7.06
CA SER A 233 5.28 -5.80 8.18
C SER A 233 4.01 -5.94 9.02
N ALA A 234 3.26 -4.85 9.18
CA ALA A 234 1.97 -4.90 9.86
C ALA A 234 0.92 -5.65 9.02
N ASN A 235 0.84 -5.37 7.71
CA ASN A 235 -0.10 -6.04 6.82
C ASN A 235 0.15 -7.54 6.74
N ASP A 236 1.42 -7.95 6.74
CA ASP A 236 1.80 -9.36 6.54
C ASP A 236 1.82 -10.17 7.86
N TRP A 237 2.26 -9.56 8.95
CA TRP A 237 2.64 -10.28 10.16
C TRP A 237 1.88 -9.89 11.42
N LEU A 238 1.18 -8.73 11.45
CA LEU A 238 0.62 -8.23 12.71
C LEU A 238 -0.38 -9.17 13.39
N PRO A 239 -1.33 -9.84 12.69
CA PRO A 239 -2.20 -10.80 13.35
C PRO A 239 -1.40 -11.98 13.97
N LEU A 240 -0.44 -12.54 13.23
CA LEU A 240 0.43 -13.60 13.71
C LEU A 240 1.34 -13.15 14.86
N LEU A 241 1.90 -11.95 14.77
CA LEU A 241 2.72 -11.35 15.82
C LEU A 241 1.97 -11.21 17.15
N MET A 242 0.68 -10.84 17.09
CA MET A 242 -0.16 -10.74 18.29
C MET A 242 -0.49 -12.12 18.85
N VAL A 243 -0.76 -13.09 18.01
CA VAL A 243 -1.06 -14.47 18.43
C VAL A 243 0.19 -15.16 18.97
N ASP A 244 1.23 -15.28 18.16
CA ASP A 244 2.42 -16.06 18.50
C ASP A 244 3.37 -15.30 19.46
N GLY A 245 3.49 -13.99 19.28
CA GLY A 245 4.42 -13.16 20.04
C GLY A 245 3.88 -12.69 21.38
N HIS A 246 2.57 -12.54 21.52
CA HIS A 246 1.91 -12.02 22.73
C HIS A 246 0.85 -12.95 23.31
N GLY A 247 0.62 -14.13 22.72
CA GLY A 247 -0.34 -15.12 23.22
C GLY A 247 -1.79 -14.67 23.15
N MET A 248 -2.13 -13.77 22.21
CA MET A 248 -3.50 -13.32 22.02
C MET A 248 -4.32 -14.39 21.32
N ASP A 249 -5.63 -14.41 21.62
CA ASP A 249 -6.60 -15.13 20.81
C ASP A 249 -6.58 -14.62 19.35
N PRO A 250 -6.77 -15.50 18.33
CA PRO A 250 -6.74 -15.10 16.92
C PRO A 250 -7.72 -13.98 16.54
N ALA A 251 -8.93 -13.96 17.15
CA ALA A 251 -9.89 -12.88 16.92
C ALA A 251 -9.39 -11.55 17.49
N LEU A 252 -8.72 -11.59 18.65
CA LEU A 252 -8.15 -10.39 19.26
C LEU A 252 -6.94 -9.89 18.47
N GLY A 253 -6.07 -10.78 17.96
CA GLY A 253 -4.98 -10.43 17.06
C GLY A 253 -5.49 -9.73 15.78
N SER A 254 -6.56 -10.23 15.21
CA SER A 254 -7.25 -9.63 14.07
C SER A 254 -7.88 -8.26 14.41
N ALA A 255 -8.41 -8.10 15.62
CA ALA A 255 -8.93 -6.82 16.11
C ALA A 255 -7.82 -5.77 16.25
N VAL A 256 -6.64 -6.16 16.72
CA VAL A 256 -5.46 -5.28 16.80
C VAL A 256 -5.04 -4.81 15.40
N TYR A 257 -5.02 -5.71 14.41
CA TYR A 257 -4.76 -5.31 13.01
C TYR A 257 -5.82 -4.31 12.48
N THR A 258 -7.09 -4.52 12.83
CA THR A 258 -8.16 -3.58 12.47
C THR A 258 -7.92 -2.21 13.10
N GLY A 259 -7.44 -2.16 14.34
CA GLY A 259 -7.02 -0.94 15.02
C GLY A 259 -5.87 -0.24 14.29
N PHE A 260 -4.86 -1.00 13.84
CA PHE A 260 -3.77 -0.48 13.00
C PHE A 260 -4.30 0.20 11.73
N ALA A 261 -5.16 -0.51 10.97
CA ALA A 261 -5.74 0.01 9.74
C ALA A 261 -6.59 1.26 9.95
N ALA A 262 -7.37 1.30 11.06
CA ALA A 262 -8.15 2.48 11.45
C ALA A 262 -7.25 3.67 11.82
N ALA A 263 -6.21 3.45 12.63
CA ALA A 263 -5.25 4.47 13.02
C ALA A 263 -4.51 5.03 11.78
N MET A 264 -4.09 4.16 10.86
CA MET A 264 -3.47 4.55 9.60
C MET A 264 -4.42 5.40 8.74
N THR A 265 -5.69 5.02 8.69
CA THR A 265 -6.74 5.78 7.97
C THR A 265 -6.91 7.17 8.54
N ILE A 266 -7.01 7.30 9.86
CA ILE A 266 -7.11 8.59 10.57
C ILE A 266 -5.88 9.46 10.25
N GLY A 267 -4.69 8.88 10.32
CA GLY A 267 -3.44 9.58 10.00
C GLY A 267 -3.40 10.09 8.55
N ARG A 268 -3.87 9.31 7.57
CA ARG A 268 -3.96 9.72 6.17
C ARG A 268 -4.91 10.90 5.96
N PHE A 269 -6.08 10.90 6.60
CA PHE A 269 -7.03 12.02 6.52
C PHE A 269 -6.50 13.29 7.20
N ALA A 270 -5.85 13.16 8.35
CA ALA A 270 -5.27 14.30 9.07
C ALA A 270 -4.00 14.84 8.38
N GLY A 271 -3.35 14.02 7.56
CA GLY A 271 -2.03 14.29 7.00
C GLY A 271 -1.93 15.58 6.18
N GLY A 272 -2.93 15.87 5.35
CA GLY A 272 -2.95 17.09 4.55
C GLY A 272 -2.89 18.35 5.43
N LEU A 273 -3.72 18.44 6.45
CA LEU A 273 -3.75 19.57 7.39
C LEU A 273 -2.44 19.73 8.16
N LEU A 274 -1.83 18.60 8.55
CA LEU A 274 -0.55 18.61 9.27
C LEU A 274 0.59 19.07 8.37
N ILE A 275 0.63 18.60 7.13
CA ILE A 275 1.66 18.97 6.15
C ILE A 275 1.56 20.45 5.78
N ASP A 276 0.35 20.97 5.60
CA ASP A 276 0.12 22.38 5.28
C ASP A 276 0.59 23.32 6.40
N ARG A 277 0.43 22.90 7.67
CA ARG A 277 0.83 23.70 8.83
C ARG A 277 2.29 23.56 9.24
N LEU A 278 2.82 22.36 9.20
CA LEU A 278 4.15 22.02 9.76
C LEU A 278 5.21 21.77 8.70
N GLY A 279 4.79 21.51 7.46
CA GLY A 279 5.68 21.08 6.39
C GLY A 279 5.96 19.57 6.40
N ARG A 280 6.54 19.05 5.31
CA ARG A 280 6.75 17.60 5.09
C ARG A 280 7.75 16.97 6.06
N ALA A 281 8.92 17.59 6.28
CA ALA A 281 9.98 16.99 7.08
C ALA A 281 9.61 16.79 8.56
N PRO A 282 9.02 17.77 9.27
CA PRO A 282 8.54 17.55 10.64
C PRO A 282 7.45 16.48 10.73
N VAL A 283 6.52 16.46 9.77
CA VAL A 283 5.43 15.47 9.74
C VAL A 283 5.98 14.06 9.53
N VAL A 284 6.87 13.85 8.55
CA VAL A 284 7.49 12.53 8.31
C VAL A 284 8.35 12.11 9.51
N ARG A 285 9.07 13.05 10.15
CA ARG A 285 9.83 12.75 11.37
C ARG A 285 8.92 12.32 12.51
N ALA A 286 7.82 13.04 12.74
CA ALA A 286 6.82 12.66 13.75
C ALA A 286 6.21 11.30 13.47
N SER A 287 5.87 11.02 12.21
CA SER A 287 5.39 9.71 11.75
C SER A 287 6.41 8.60 12.06
N ALA A 288 7.69 8.81 11.72
CA ALA A 288 8.74 7.84 12.01
C ALA A 288 8.93 7.63 13.54
N VAL A 289 8.86 8.70 14.34
CA VAL A 289 8.91 8.60 15.81
C VAL A 289 7.73 7.79 16.35
N CYS A 290 6.49 8.08 15.89
CA CYS A 290 5.31 7.32 16.31
C CYS A 290 5.44 5.83 15.92
N ALA A 291 5.86 5.53 14.70
CA ALA A 291 6.08 4.14 14.27
C ALA A 291 7.15 3.45 15.14
N THR A 292 8.29 4.11 15.34
CA THR A 292 9.40 3.58 16.16
C THR A 292 8.96 3.30 17.60
N LEU A 293 8.26 4.22 18.23
CA LEU A 293 7.76 4.04 19.62
C LEU A 293 6.71 2.94 19.68
N GLY A 294 5.76 2.90 18.73
CA GLY A 294 4.75 1.85 18.65
C GLY A 294 5.38 0.47 18.50
N ILE A 295 6.31 0.31 17.55
CA ILE A 295 7.02 -0.94 17.32
C ILE A 295 7.90 -1.31 18.51
N ALA A 296 8.60 -0.34 19.14
CA ALA A 296 9.41 -0.61 20.33
C ALA A 296 8.58 -1.19 21.47
N VAL A 297 7.40 -0.61 21.74
CA VAL A 297 6.50 -1.16 22.75
C VAL A 297 6.03 -2.55 22.38
N VAL A 298 5.65 -2.80 21.11
CA VAL A 298 5.27 -4.15 20.63
C VAL A 298 6.41 -5.15 20.83
N VAL A 299 7.66 -4.77 20.59
CA VAL A 299 8.82 -5.66 20.72
C VAL A 299 9.16 -5.95 22.18
N PHE A 300 9.17 -4.93 23.05
CA PHE A 300 9.74 -5.03 24.39
C PHE A 300 8.71 -5.16 25.52
N ALA A 301 7.43 -4.84 25.30
CA ALA A 301 6.42 -4.98 26.34
C ALA A 301 5.97 -6.45 26.46
N ASP A 302 5.88 -6.92 27.73
CA ASP A 302 5.32 -8.26 28.02
C ASP A 302 3.80 -8.25 28.11
N SER A 303 3.19 -7.07 28.29
CA SER A 303 1.73 -6.93 28.34
C SER A 303 1.14 -6.94 26.95
N ALA A 304 0.32 -7.94 26.63
CA ALA A 304 -0.43 -8.05 25.39
C ALA A 304 -1.35 -6.83 25.15
N VAL A 305 -1.97 -6.30 26.23
CA VAL A 305 -2.82 -5.11 26.16
C VAL A 305 -2.00 -3.88 25.76
N LEU A 306 -0.84 -3.68 26.38
CA LEU A 306 0.03 -2.56 26.05
C LEU A 306 0.58 -2.65 24.63
N ALA A 307 0.99 -3.85 24.20
CA ALA A 307 1.43 -4.10 22.83
C ALA A 307 0.31 -3.81 21.82
N GLY A 308 -0.92 -4.31 22.06
CA GLY A 308 -2.07 -4.05 21.20
C GLY A 308 -2.44 -2.56 21.11
N ALA A 309 -2.39 -1.83 22.24
CA ALA A 309 -2.61 -0.38 22.25
C ALA A 309 -1.52 0.39 21.49
N ALA A 310 -0.26 -0.03 21.61
CA ALA A 310 0.87 0.59 20.92
C ALA A 310 0.82 0.42 19.38
N VAL A 311 0.11 -0.59 18.88
CA VAL A 311 -0.14 -0.77 17.45
C VAL A 311 -0.91 0.41 16.84
N LEU A 312 -1.77 1.09 17.59
CA LEU A 312 -2.43 2.32 17.13
C LEU A 312 -1.41 3.43 16.85
N LEU A 313 -0.39 3.55 17.68
CA LEU A 313 0.71 4.50 17.47
C LEU A 313 1.56 4.10 16.26
N TRP A 314 1.82 2.81 16.09
CA TRP A 314 2.48 2.28 14.88
C TRP A 314 1.68 2.61 13.61
N GLY A 315 0.35 2.37 13.61
CA GLY A 315 -0.53 2.67 12.47
C GLY A 315 -0.57 4.16 12.12
N LEU A 316 -0.68 5.05 13.11
CA LEU A 316 -0.56 6.49 12.91
C LEU A 316 0.79 6.86 12.29
N GLY A 317 1.87 6.25 12.81
CA GLY A 317 3.23 6.47 12.30
C GLY A 317 3.41 6.01 10.86
N ALA A 318 2.92 4.84 10.49
CA ALA A 318 3.04 4.29 9.14
C ALA A 318 2.24 5.09 8.08
N SER A 319 1.20 5.83 8.49
CA SER A 319 0.18 6.41 7.61
C SER A 319 0.69 7.36 6.53
N LEU A 320 1.67 8.20 6.83
CA LEU A 320 2.12 9.30 5.97
C LEU A 320 3.50 9.06 5.34
N GLY A 321 4.23 8.06 5.81
CA GLY A 321 5.60 7.81 5.36
C GLY A 321 5.70 7.63 3.85
N PHE A 322 4.96 6.70 3.30
CA PHE A 322 5.00 6.37 1.87
C PHE A 322 4.52 7.52 0.97
N PRO A 323 3.28 8.05 1.12
CA PRO A 323 2.75 9.05 0.20
C PRO A 323 3.50 10.39 0.24
N VAL A 324 3.90 10.85 1.43
CA VAL A 324 4.61 12.13 1.57
C VAL A 324 6.02 12.06 1.01
N THR A 325 6.69 10.93 1.22
CA THR A 325 8.06 10.71 0.72
C THR A 325 8.07 10.61 -0.81
N LEU A 326 7.08 9.94 -1.39
CA LEU A 326 6.93 9.84 -2.84
C LEU A 326 6.67 11.23 -3.48
N SER A 327 5.79 12.03 -2.88
CA SER A 327 5.55 13.41 -3.31
C SER A 327 6.81 14.28 -3.20
N ALA A 328 7.61 14.11 -2.13
CA ALA A 328 8.86 14.83 -1.96
C ALA A 328 9.92 14.45 -3.00
N ALA A 329 9.94 13.19 -3.44
CA ALA A 329 10.82 12.74 -4.51
C ALA A 329 10.51 13.49 -5.83
N GLY A 330 9.24 13.62 -6.18
CA GLY A 330 8.80 14.37 -7.36
C GLY A 330 9.23 15.82 -7.36
N ASP A 331 9.22 16.46 -6.19
CA ASP A 331 9.60 17.87 -6.03
C ASP A 331 11.12 18.08 -5.76
N SER A 332 11.92 17.02 -5.71
CA SER A 332 13.32 17.10 -5.27
C SER A 332 14.28 17.66 -6.33
N GLY A 333 13.87 17.74 -7.59
CA GLY A 333 14.69 18.24 -8.70
C GLY A 333 14.07 18.00 -10.08
N PRO A 334 14.83 18.24 -11.16
CA PRO A 334 14.38 18.01 -12.52
C PRO A 334 14.10 16.51 -12.74
N ASP A 335 13.29 16.20 -13.74
CA ASP A 335 12.84 14.84 -14.09
C ASP A 335 12.06 14.17 -12.93
N SER A 336 10.95 14.80 -12.56
CA SER A 336 10.06 14.35 -11.48
C SER A 336 9.65 12.88 -11.66
N ALA A 337 9.34 12.44 -12.89
CA ALA A 337 8.90 11.08 -13.18
C ALA A 337 9.97 10.03 -12.85
N ALA A 338 11.21 10.24 -13.28
CA ALA A 338 12.33 9.34 -12.99
C ALA A 338 12.65 9.29 -11.47
N ARG A 339 12.57 10.44 -10.79
CA ARG A 339 12.77 10.53 -9.34
C ARG A 339 11.72 9.79 -8.54
N VAL A 340 10.45 9.99 -8.88
CA VAL A 340 9.34 9.26 -8.27
C VAL A 340 9.46 7.76 -8.53
N SER A 341 9.79 7.36 -9.76
CA SER A 341 9.97 5.95 -10.13
C SER A 341 11.09 5.28 -9.34
N LEU A 342 12.26 5.94 -9.21
CA LEU A 342 13.38 5.38 -8.42
C LEU A 342 13.00 5.20 -6.95
N VAL A 343 12.39 6.23 -6.33
CA VAL A 343 12.02 6.18 -4.91
C VAL A 343 10.89 5.16 -4.67
N ALA A 344 9.91 5.08 -5.57
CA ALA A 344 8.87 4.06 -5.50
C ALA A 344 9.45 2.64 -5.59
N MET A 345 10.41 2.42 -6.52
CA MET A 345 11.09 1.13 -6.66
C MET A 345 11.81 0.73 -5.36
N ILE A 346 12.51 1.68 -4.72
CA ILE A 346 13.16 1.42 -3.41
C ILE A 346 12.12 1.06 -2.35
N GLY A 347 10.99 1.76 -2.30
CA GLY A 347 9.89 1.43 -1.39
C GLY A 347 9.31 0.03 -1.62
N TYR A 348 9.13 -0.37 -2.88
CA TYR A 348 8.61 -1.70 -3.22
C TYR A 348 9.58 -2.84 -2.87
N VAL A 349 10.89 -2.59 -2.78
CA VAL A 349 11.85 -3.58 -2.27
C VAL A 349 11.50 -3.99 -0.83
N ALA A 350 11.00 -3.06 0.01
CA ALA A 350 10.54 -3.39 1.36
C ALA A 350 9.39 -4.40 1.36
N PHE A 351 8.40 -4.20 0.51
CA PHE A 351 7.27 -5.14 0.37
C PHE A 351 7.70 -6.49 -0.24
N LEU A 352 8.71 -6.49 -1.11
CA LEU A 352 9.21 -7.71 -1.73
C LEU A 352 10.05 -8.55 -0.78
N VAL A 353 10.98 -7.93 -0.06
CA VAL A 353 11.95 -8.62 0.80
C VAL A 353 11.42 -8.82 2.22
N GLY A 354 10.53 -7.94 2.68
CA GLY A 354 9.99 -7.94 4.05
C GLY A 354 9.39 -9.27 4.48
N PRO A 355 8.38 -9.83 3.78
CA PRO A 355 7.71 -11.05 4.21
C PRO A 355 8.66 -12.24 4.40
N PRO A 356 9.49 -12.66 3.42
CA PRO A 356 10.37 -13.80 3.61
C PRO A 356 11.49 -13.54 4.62
N CYS A 357 12.02 -12.32 4.67
CA CYS A 357 13.09 -11.97 5.62
C CYS A 357 12.58 -12.04 7.07
N LEU A 358 11.43 -11.42 7.35
CA LEU A 358 10.83 -11.44 8.68
C LEU A 358 10.30 -12.84 9.04
N GLY A 359 9.80 -13.61 8.08
CA GLY A 359 9.41 -15.00 8.29
C GLY A 359 10.59 -15.88 8.70
N PHE A 360 11.71 -15.75 8.00
CA PHE A 360 12.94 -16.49 8.32
C PHE A 360 13.51 -16.11 9.69
N LEU A 361 13.57 -14.81 9.99
CA LEU A 361 14.01 -14.35 11.32
C LEU A 361 13.03 -14.77 12.42
N GLY A 362 11.72 -14.70 12.12
CA GLY A 362 10.66 -15.10 13.04
C GLY A 362 10.69 -16.58 13.40
N GLU A 363 11.07 -17.45 12.45
CA GLU A 363 11.27 -18.89 12.69
C GLU A 363 12.37 -19.15 13.69
N HIS A 364 13.50 -18.42 13.60
CA HIS A 364 14.68 -18.69 14.43
C HIS A 364 14.65 -17.98 15.79
N TYR A 365 14.08 -16.78 15.83
CA TYR A 365 14.17 -15.88 16.99
C TYR A 365 12.80 -15.45 17.54
N GLY A 366 11.70 -15.87 16.91
CA GLY A 366 10.34 -15.37 17.18
C GLY A 366 10.02 -14.06 16.49
N LEU A 367 8.73 -13.85 16.16
CA LEU A 367 8.27 -12.66 15.41
C LEU A 367 8.53 -11.34 16.16
N ARG A 368 8.45 -11.33 17.50
CA ARG A 368 8.79 -10.13 18.30
C ARG A 368 10.21 -9.65 18.05
N VAL A 369 11.16 -10.59 18.06
CA VAL A 369 12.58 -10.29 17.82
C VAL A 369 12.82 -9.90 16.36
N ALA A 370 12.16 -10.56 15.41
CA ALA A 370 12.22 -10.19 14.00
C ALA A 370 11.82 -8.72 13.74
N MET A 371 10.85 -8.20 14.50
CA MET A 371 10.41 -6.80 14.40
C MET A 371 11.50 -5.78 14.82
N ILE A 372 12.58 -6.19 15.47
CA ILE A 372 13.74 -5.29 15.76
C ILE A 372 14.34 -4.74 14.46
N VAL A 373 14.32 -5.51 13.38
CA VAL A 373 14.75 -5.02 12.05
C VAL A 373 13.90 -3.84 11.62
N VAL A 374 12.57 -3.96 11.72
CA VAL A 374 11.62 -2.89 11.36
C VAL A 374 11.82 -1.68 12.27
N LEU A 375 12.02 -1.91 13.58
CA LEU A 375 12.32 -0.88 14.57
C LEU A 375 13.60 -0.10 14.20
N ALA A 376 14.66 -0.79 13.82
CA ALA A 376 15.91 -0.16 13.42
C ALA A 376 15.73 0.72 12.17
N PHE A 377 15.02 0.23 11.15
CA PHE A 377 14.75 1.00 9.94
C PHE A 377 13.90 2.25 10.24
N THR A 378 12.85 2.14 11.05
CA THR A 378 12.02 3.30 11.41
C THR A 378 12.80 4.32 12.25
N ALA A 379 13.68 3.87 13.14
CA ALA A 379 14.59 4.75 13.90
C ALA A 379 15.56 5.51 12.97
N VAL A 380 16.11 4.84 11.96
CA VAL A 380 16.94 5.48 10.92
C VAL A 380 16.11 6.51 10.12
N ALA A 381 14.84 6.24 9.82
CA ALA A 381 13.98 7.19 9.12
C ALA A 381 13.79 8.51 9.90
N ILE A 382 13.85 8.52 11.22
CA ILE A 382 13.80 9.74 12.06
C ILE A 382 14.96 10.68 11.70
N VAL A 383 16.16 10.09 11.51
CA VAL A 383 17.37 10.84 11.17
C VAL A 383 17.35 11.30 9.71
N LEU A 384 16.81 10.47 8.81
CA LEU A 384 16.73 10.77 7.39
C LEU A 384 15.59 11.72 7.00
N ALA A 385 14.56 11.89 7.85
CA ALA A 385 13.36 12.68 7.58
C ALA A 385 13.62 14.12 7.07
N PRO A 386 14.69 14.85 7.47
CA PRO A 386 14.97 16.16 6.93
C PRO A 386 15.18 16.21 5.41
N ALA A 387 15.60 15.08 4.79
CA ALA A 387 15.78 15.01 3.33
C ALA A 387 14.47 15.21 2.56
N VAL A 388 13.32 14.94 3.19
CA VAL A 388 11.97 15.08 2.60
C VAL A 388 11.50 16.54 2.58
N GLY A 389 12.17 17.45 3.30
CA GLY A 389 11.84 18.87 3.35
C GLY A 389 12.07 19.61 2.01
N ARG A 390 11.40 20.75 1.81
CA ARG A 390 11.71 21.61 0.66
C ARG A 390 13.13 22.18 0.79
N ARG A 391 13.88 22.25 -0.33
CA ARG A 391 15.09 23.08 -0.35
C ARG A 391 14.69 24.55 -0.12
N PRO A 392 15.40 25.31 0.74
CA PRO A 392 15.29 26.75 0.71
C PRO A 392 15.58 27.20 -0.75
N ALA A 393 14.72 28.04 -1.31
CA ALA A 393 15.04 28.68 -2.59
C ALA A 393 16.42 29.33 -2.42
N THR A 394 17.42 28.90 -3.18
CA THR A 394 18.67 29.62 -3.30
C THR A 394 18.28 31.01 -3.77
N ALA A 395 18.52 32.05 -2.94
CA ALA A 395 18.30 33.43 -3.31
C ALA A 395 19.02 33.63 -4.65
N SER A 396 18.24 33.93 -5.70
CA SER A 396 18.82 34.36 -6.96
C SER A 396 19.73 35.56 -6.63
N PRO A 397 20.99 35.60 -7.06
CA PRO A 397 21.82 36.78 -6.83
C PRO A 397 21.04 37.99 -7.37
N ALA A 398 20.81 38.95 -6.49
CA ALA A 398 20.13 40.19 -6.84
C ALA A 398 20.84 40.77 -8.09
N THR A 399 20.09 40.90 -9.17
CA THR A 399 20.54 41.58 -10.36
C THR A 399 20.94 43.00 -9.93
N GLU A 400 22.22 43.25 -9.90
CA GLU A 400 22.79 44.57 -9.66
C GLU A 400 22.14 45.60 -10.62
N PRO A 401 21.54 46.69 -10.14
CA PRO A 401 20.91 47.65 -11.03
C PRO A 401 21.99 48.24 -11.94
N ALA A 402 21.83 48.03 -13.25
CA ALA A 402 22.67 48.61 -14.26
C ALA A 402 22.80 50.12 -14.01
N ALA A 403 24.03 50.59 -13.72
CA ALA A 403 24.36 52.01 -13.66
C ALA A 403 23.96 52.65 -15.00
N ARG A 404 23.05 53.59 -14.95
CA ARG A 404 22.71 54.43 -16.10
C ARG A 404 23.86 55.40 -16.35
N PRO A 405 24.24 55.65 -17.62
CA PRO A 405 25.23 56.61 -18.01
C PRO A 405 24.79 58.04 -17.74
#